data_32cb6734a49b53bf1db629015e0df23d
#
_entry.id   32cb6734a49b53bf1db629015e0df23d
#
_cell.length_a   1.000
_cell.length_b   1.000
_cell.length_c   1.000
_cell.angle_alpha   90.00
_cell.angle_beta   90.00
_cell.angle_gamma   90.00
#
_symmetry.space_group_name_H-M   'P 1'
#
loop_
_entity.id
_entity.type
_entity.pdbx_description
1 polymer ?
#
loop_
_entity_poly.entity_id
_entity_poly.type
_entity_poly.pdbx_seq_one_letter_code
_entity_poly.pdbx_strand_id
1 'polypeptide(L)'
;MKMELMLANEARDKAYRAEFDIVARDTEELMNEIIKDIENSVSEGKISTMIYTREYHKDAVERARDLLAEKGYFSEQFDRLRLGISWDAKALFEEV
;
A
#
# COMPACT_ATOMS: atom_id res chain seq x y z
N MET A 1 -23.91 -0.58 37.66
CA MET A 1 -23.04 -0.36 36.51
C MET A 1 -23.68 0.70 35.62
N LYS A 2 -22.95 1.79 35.40
CA LYS A 2 -23.43 2.83 34.48
C LYS A 2 -23.07 2.46 33.05
N MET A 3 -24.08 2.43 32.22
CA MET A 3 -23.85 2.26 30.77
C MET A 3 -23.97 3.63 30.13
N GLU A 4 -22.90 4.07 29.52
CA GLU A 4 -22.87 5.33 28.78
C GLU A 4 -22.73 5.06 27.30
N LEU A 5 -23.73 5.49 26.54
CA LEU A 5 -23.69 5.39 25.10
C LEU A 5 -23.00 6.64 24.53
N MET A 6 -21.99 6.43 23.71
CA MET A 6 -21.28 7.49 23.00
C MET A 6 -22.24 8.21 22.05
N LEU A 7 -22.11 9.52 21.93
CA LEU A 7 -22.83 10.28 20.91
C LEU A 7 -22.38 9.86 19.52
N ALA A 8 -23.32 9.85 18.57
CA ALA A 8 -23.02 9.38 17.22
C ALA A 8 -21.89 10.17 16.52
N ASN A 9 -21.84 11.49 16.73
CA ASN A 9 -20.77 12.31 16.17
C ASN A 9 -19.42 12.02 16.80
N GLU A 10 -19.38 11.71 18.08
CA GLU A 10 -18.14 11.30 18.75
C GLU A 10 -17.66 9.94 18.21
N ALA A 11 -18.58 8.99 18.04
CA ALA A 11 -18.27 7.68 17.48
C ALA A 11 -17.71 7.81 16.08
N ARG A 12 -18.32 8.66 15.25
CA ARG A 12 -17.86 8.93 13.90
C ARG A 12 -16.45 9.52 13.88
N ASP A 13 -16.21 10.54 14.71
CA ASP A 13 -14.91 11.21 14.76
C ASP A 13 -13.81 10.27 15.24
N LYS A 14 -14.10 9.44 16.24
CA LYS A 14 -13.16 8.43 16.72
C LYS A 14 -12.89 7.37 15.67
N ALA A 15 -13.92 6.96 14.93
CA ALA A 15 -13.78 5.99 13.84
C ALA A 15 -12.90 6.53 12.70
N TYR A 16 -13.08 7.80 12.35
CA TYR A 16 -12.26 8.44 11.31
C TYR A 16 -10.80 8.57 11.75
N ARG A 17 -10.54 8.89 13.01
CA ARG A 17 -9.18 8.93 13.54
C ARG A 17 -8.54 7.56 13.53
N ALA A 18 -9.28 6.53 13.96
CA ALA A 18 -8.78 5.16 13.94
C ALA A 18 -8.45 4.69 12.52
N GLU A 19 -9.31 5.00 11.56
CA GLU A 19 -9.05 4.68 10.15
C GLU A 19 -7.82 5.41 9.63
N PHE A 20 -7.66 6.68 9.96
CA PHE A 20 -6.49 7.46 9.58
C PHE A 20 -5.21 6.82 10.14
N ASP A 21 -5.21 6.40 11.39
CA ASP A 21 -4.07 5.76 12.04
C ASP A 21 -3.76 4.41 11.40
N ILE A 22 -4.79 3.64 11.05
CA ILE A 22 -4.63 2.36 10.34
C ILE A 22 -3.99 2.58 8.97
N VAL A 23 -4.46 3.55 8.22
CA VAL A 23 -3.91 3.87 6.89
C VAL A 23 -2.46 4.30 7.00
N ALA A 24 -2.13 5.15 7.98
CA ALA A 24 -0.75 5.60 8.17
C ALA A 24 0.19 4.44 8.53
N ARG A 25 -0.23 3.56 9.43
CA ARG A 25 0.54 2.38 9.82
C ARG A 25 0.71 1.41 8.66
N ASP A 26 -0.39 1.11 7.97
CA ASP A 26 -0.36 0.19 6.83
C ASP A 26 0.52 0.73 5.71
N THR A 27 0.50 2.03 5.46
CA THR A 27 1.36 2.66 4.46
C THR A 27 2.83 2.46 4.81
N GLU A 28 3.19 2.68 6.07
CA GLU A 28 4.58 2.50 6.52
C GLU A 28 5.02 1.04 6.39
N GLU A 29 4.21 0.11 6.87
CA GLU A 29 4.50 -1.32 6.79
C GLU A 29 4.62 -1.79 5.34
N LEU A 30 3.68 -1.37 4.50
CA LEU A 30 3.67 -1.71 3.08
C LEU A 30 4.90 -1.15 2.38
N MET A 31 5.27 0.11 2.63
CA MET A 31 6.45 0.71 2.02
C MET A 31 7.73 0.02 2.46
N ASN A 32 7.83 -0.41 3.72
CA ASN A 32 8.98 -1.18 4.19
C ASN A 32 9.11 -2.52 3.46
N GLU A 33 7.99 -3.20 3.24
CA GLU A 33 7.96 -4.44 2.48
C GLU A 33 8.36 -4.21 1.01
N ILE A 34 7.81 -3.17 0.40
CA ILE A 34 8.11 -2.79 -0.98
C ILE A 34 9.60 -2.48 -1.15
N ILE A 35 10.17 -1.67 -0.27
CA ILE A 35 11.59 -1.30 -0.33
C ILE A 35 12.46 -2.55 -0.26
N LYS A 36 12.16 -3.44 0.65
CA LYS A 36 12.91 -4.68 0.82
C LYS A 36 12.83 -5.57 -0.42
N ASP A 37 11.64 -5.70 -1.00
CA ASP A 37 11.44 -6.52 -2.21
C ASP A 37 12.12 -5.91 -3.43
N ILE A 38 12.11 -4.58 -3.56
CA ILE A 38 12.84 -3.90 -4.64
C ILE A 38 14.34 -4.15 -4.49
N GLU A 39 14.88 -3.99 -3.29
CA GLU A 39 16.32 -4.22 -3.05
C GLU A 39 16.72 -5.66 -3.40
N ASN A 40 15.93 -6.63 -2.98
CA ASN A 40 16.18 -8.03 -3.30
C ASN A 40 16.09 -8.30 -4.80
N SER A 41 15.09 -7.76 -5.47
CA SER A 41 14.90 -7.94 -6.91
C SER A 41 16.00 -7.30 -7.72
N VAL A 42 16.43 -6.11 -7.34
CA VAL A 42 17.55 -5.40 -7.99
C VAL A 42 18.83 -6.22 -7.86
N SER A 43 19.10 -6.78 -6.69
CA SER A 43 20.30 -7.60 -6.48
C SER A 43 20.29 -8.87 -7.31
N GLU A 44 19.12 -9.34 -7.72
CA GLU A 44 18.96 -10.50 -8.60
C GLU A 44 18.92 -10.12 -10.09
N GLY A 45 19.07 -8.84 -10.41
CA GLY A 45 19.02 -8.34 -11.78
C GLY A 45 17.61 -8.22 -12.35
N LYS A 46 16.60 -8.25 -11.53
CA LYS A 46 15.20 -8.09 -11.96
C LYS A 46 14.83 -6.63 -12.12
N ILE A 47 13.83 -6.35 -12.95
CA ILE A 47 13.33 -4.99 -13.21
C ILE A 47 11.91 -4.77 -12.69
N SER A 48 11.34 -5.77 -12.05
CA SER A 48 10.00 -5.68 -11.48
C SER A 48 9.85 -6.63 -10.31
N THR A 49 8.84 -6.38 -9.51
CA THR A 49 8.44 -7.27 -8.42
C THR A 49 6.92 -7.22 -8.24
N MET A 50 6.40 -8.14 -7.48
CA MET A 50 4.98 -8.19 -7.16
C MET A 50 4.80 -8.33 -5.66
N ILE A 51 3.90 -7.53 -5.10
CA ILE A 51 3.62 -7.49 -3.67
C ILE A 51 2.17 -7.90 -3.45
N TYR A 52 1.92 -8.74 -2.46
CA TYR A 52 0.57 -9.04 -2.03
C TYR A 52 0.08 -7.94 -1.10
N THR A 53 -1.09 -7.38 -1.43
CA THR A 53 -1.65 -6.21 -0.73
C THR A 53 -2.90 -6.51 0.07
N ARG A 54 -3.27 -7.79 0.17
CA ARG A 54 -4.51 -8.24 0.82
C ARG A 54 -4.66 -7.73 2.25
N GLU A 55 -3.57 -7.66 3.00
CA GLU A 55 -3.60 -7.32 4.42
C GLU A 55 -3.61 -5.82 4.69
N TYR A 56 -3.45 -5.01 3.65
CA TYR A 56 -3.32 -3.56 3.79
C TYR A 56 -4.61 -2.85 3.41
N HIS A 57 -4.89 -1.77 4.12
CA HIS A 57 -6.01 -0.90 3.79
C HIS A 57 -5.83 -0.37 2.35
N LYS A 58 -6.92 -0.32 1.59
CA LYS A 58 -6.87 0.12 0.19
C LYS A 58 -6.27 1.52 0.02
N ASP A 59 -6.55 2.43 0.95
CA ASP A 59 -6.01 3.78 0.89
C ASP A 59 -4.50 3.80 1.17
N ALA A 60 -4.00 2.86 1.96
CA ALA A 60 -2.56 2.69 2.16
C ALA A 60 -1.87 2.24 0.87
N VAL A 61 -2.50 1.34 0.13
CA VAL A 61 -1.99 0.89 -1.18
C VAL A 61 -1.94 2.06 -2.17
N GLU A 62 -2.99 2.88 -2.22
CA GLU A 62 -3.01 4.08 -3.06
C GLU A 62 -1.89 5.06 -2.70
N ARG A 63 -1.68 5.31 -1.41
CA ARG A 63 -0.60 6.17 -0.94
C ARG A 63 0.78 5.61 -1.31
N ALA A 64 0.96 4.32 -1.16
CA ALA A 64 2.21 3.65 -1.53
C ALA A 64 2.48 3.82 -3.02
N ARG A 65 1.46 3.67 -3.87
CA ARG A 65 1.58 3.87 -5.31
C ARG A 65 1.99 5.31 -5.65
N ASP A 66 1.40 6.30 -4.96
CA ASP A 66 1.75 7.71 -5.16
C ASP A 66 3.21 7.96 -4.76
N LEU A 67 3.67 7.41 -3.65
CA LEU A 67 5.06 7.53 -3.21
C LEU A 67 6.04 6.88 -4.20
N LEU A 68 5.67 5.73 -4.74
CA LEU A 68 6.45 5.06 -5.77
C LEU A 68 6.55 5.91 -7.04
N ALA A 69 5.44 6.48 -7.47
CA ALA A 69 5.41 7.34 -8.66
C ALA A 69 6.31 8.56 -8.49
N GLU A 70 6.35 9.17 -7.30
CA GLU A 70 7.24 10.29 -6.99
C GLU A 70 8.71 9.94 -7.17
N LYS A 71 9.06 8.67 -6.99
CA LYS A 71 10.44 8.19 -7.14
C LYS A 71 10.72 7.60 -8.52
N GLY A 72 9.77 7.70 -9.45
CA GLY A 72 9.95 7.22 -10.81
C GLY A 72 9.60 5.76 -11.05
N TYR A 73 9.00 5.09 -10.08
CA TYR A 73 8.54 3.72 -10.25
C TYR A 73 7.18 3.68 -10.95
N PHE A 74 6.95 2.60 -11.67
CA PHE A 74 5.65 2.27 -12.25
C PHE A 74 4.96 1.25 -11.37
N SER A 75 3.66 1.39 -11.18
CA SER A 75 2.89 0.41 -10.42
C SER A 75 1.55 0.14 -11.08
N GLU A 76 1.08 -1.10 -10.95
CA GLU A 76 -0.20 -1.52 -11.49
C GLU A 76 -0.88 -2.47 -10.52
N GLN A 77 -2.15 -2.20 -10.21
CA GLN A 77 -2.96 -3.08 -9.41
C GLN A 77 -3.58 -4.14 -10.32
N PHE A 78 -3.10 -5.38 -10.24
CA PHE A 78 -3.60 -6.46 -11.09
C PHE A 78 -4.95 -6.98 -10.63
N ASP A 79 -5.12 -7.08 -9.31
CA ASP A 79 -6.38 -7.44 -8.69
C ASP A 79 -6.37 -6.91 -7.24
N ARG A 80 -7.33 -7.30 -6.43
CA ARG A 80 -7.42 -6.84 -5.04
C ARG A 80 -6.24 -7.28 -4.17
N LEU A 81 -5.48 -8.27 -4.63
CA LEU A 81 -4.48 -8.94 -3.82
C LEU A 81 -3.05 -8.62 -4.26
N ARG A 82 -2.85 -8.13 -5.49
CA ARG A 82 -1.52 -8.05 -6.08
C ARG A 82 -1.24 -6.69 -6.69
N LEU A 83 -0.13 -6.12 -6.29
CA LEU A 83 0.41 -4.87 -6.82
C LEU A 83 1.72 -5.17 -7.54
N GLY A 84 1.76 -4.91 -8.85
CA GLY A 84 2.99 -5.00 -9.63
C GLY A 84 3.74 -3.68 -9.54
N ILE A 85 5.06 -3.76 -9.38
CA ILE A 85 5.93 -2.60 -9.31
C ILE A 85 7.10 -2.82 -10.26
N SER A 86 7.39 -1.82 -11.07
CA SER A 86 8.50 -1.87 -12.02
C SER A 86 9.32 -0.59 -11.96
N TRP A 87 10.62 -0.74 -12.18
CA TRP A 87 11.52 0.40 -12.38
C TRP A 87 12.01 0.52 -13.82
N ASP A 88 11.43 -0.30 -14.68
CA ASP A 88 11.60 -0.19 -16.13
C ASP A 88 10.21 -0.34 -16.76
N ALA A 89 9.75 0.68 -17.49
CA ALA A 89 8.42 0.72 -18.09
C ALA A 89 8.12 -0.51 -18.95
N LYS A 90 9.11 -1.11 -19.59
CA LYS A 90 8.93 -2.29 -20.41
C LYS A 90 8.41 -3.50 -19.63
N ALA A 91 8.79 -3.63 -18.37
CA ALA A 91 8.46 -4.81 -17.58
C ALA A 91 6.96 -5.00 -17.38
N LEU A 92 6.19 -3.89 -17.30
CA LEU A 92 4.74 -3.95 -17.11
C LEU A 92 3.99 -4.21 -18.40
N PHE A 93 4.53 -3.83 -19.54
CA PHE A 93 3.86 -3.89 -20.82
C PHE A 93 4.22 -5.13 -21.65
N GLU A 94 5.25 -5.85 -21.29
CA GLU A 94 5.69 -7.06 -21.98
C GLU A 94 5.05 -8.34 -21.43
N GLU A 95 4.35 -8.24 -20.31
CA GLU A 95 3.60 -9.34 -19.73
C GLU A 95 2.24 -9.49 -20.39
N VAL A 96 2.21 -10.00 -21.55
CA VAL A 96 0.95 -10.24 -22.23
C VAL A 96 0.80 -11.72 -22.51
#